data_b1904bf1ce3f4830a9fd7638ef7e5929
#
_entry.id   b1904bf1ce3f4830a9fd7638ef7e5929
#
_cell.length_a   1.000
_cell.length_b   1.000
_cell.length_c   1.000
_cell.angle_alpha   90.00
_cell.angle_beta   90.00
_cell.angle_gamma   90.00
#
_symmetry.space_group_name_H-M   'P 1'
#
loop_
_entity.id
_entity.type
_entity.pdbx_description
1 polymer ?
#
loop_
_entity_poly.entity_id
_entity_poly.type
_entity_poly.pdbx_seq_one_letter_code
_entity_poly.pdbx_strand_id
1 'polypeptide(L)'
;MQLSVPAINQKIDKVEFVKHVTGRGKTLCWCVIELKNGFAVTGKPSIALDPKAENLLISEQIAYNNAYEELRALEGYLLTEKNQLEHDGAE
;
A
#
# COMPACT_ATOMS: atom_id res chain seq x y z
N MET A 1 -16.49 14.63 0.18
CA MET A 1 -15.89 14.12 -1.06
C MET A 1 -15.10 12.88 -0.78
N GLN A 2 -15.31 11.84 -1.53
CA GLN A 2 -14.56 10.60 -1.40
C GLN A 2 -13.50 10.51 -2.48
N LEU A 3 -12.32 9.98 -2.10
CA LEU A 3 -11.30 9.65 -3.08
C LEU A 3 -11.72 8.40 -3.84
N SER A 4 -11.75 8.47 -5.15
CA SER A 4 -12.02 7.32 -5.97
C SER A 4 -10.75 6.47 -6.12
N VAL A 5 -10.94 5.17 -6.31
CA VAL A 5 -9.81 4.25 -6.55
C VAL A 5 -8.96 4.69 -7.75
N PRO A 6 -9.55 5.12 -8.90
CA PRO A 6 -8.74 5.62 -10.02
C PRO A 6 -7.87 6.83 -9.67
N ALA A 7 -8.37 7.74 -8.83
CA ALA A 7 -7.59 8.91 -8.43
C ALA A 7 -6.36 8.50 -7.62
N ILE A 8 -6.51 7.52 -6.73
CA ILE A 8 -5.39 6.98 -5.96
C ILE A 8 -4.40 6.27 -6.88
N ASN A 9 -4.91 5.45 -7.80
CA ASN A 9 -4.07 4.68 -8.72
C ASN A 9 -3.20 5.58 -9.60
N GLN A 10 -3.69 6.75 -9.98
CA GLN A 10 -2.94 7.68 -10.80
C GLN A 10 -1.68 8.21 -10.11
N LYS A 11 -1.63 8.13 -8.78
CA LYS A 11 -0.48 8.59 -8.01
C LYS A 11 0.60 7.53 -7.86
N ILE A 12 0.28 6.28 -8.20
CA ILE A 12 1.21 5.16 -8.09
C ILE A 12 2.18 5.18 -9.27
N ASP A 13 3.47 5.19 -8.97
CA ASP A 13 4.52 5.11 -9.97
C ASP A 13 4.99 3.68 -10.16
N LYS A 14 5.25 2.98 -9.04
CA LYS A 14 5.87 1.66 -9.09
C LYS A 14 5.38 0.79 -7.93
N VAL A 15 5.22 -0.49 -8.20
CA VAL A 15 4.88 -1.49 -7.18
C VAL A 15 5.98 -2.54 -7.16
N GLU A 16 6.55 -2.79 -5.98
CA GLU A 16 7.60 -3.78 -5.81
C GLU A 16 7.24 -4.74 -4.67
N PHE A 17 7.71 -5.97 -4.78
CA PHE A 17 7.54 -6.96 -3.74
C PHE A 17 8.91 -7.33 -3.17
N VAL A 18 9.00 -7.28 -1.83
CA VAL A 18 10.22 -7.67 -1.11
C VAL A 18 9.90 -8.93 -0.34
N LYS A 19 10.74 -9.95 -0.49
CA LYS A 19 10.53 -11.24 0.14
C LYS A 19 11.68 -11.59 1.07
N HIS A 20 11.36 -12.23 2.17
CA HIS A 20 12.33 -12.71 3.13
C HIS A 20 11.94 -14.10 3.57
N VAL A 21 12.88 -15.03 3.51
CA VAL A 21 12.66 -16.40 3.97
C VAL A 21 13.21 -16.52 5.38
N THR A 22 12.35 -16.92 6.31
CA THR A 22 12.78 -17.10 7.70
C THR A 22 13.59 -18.39 7.88
N GLY A 23 14.26 -18.52 9.01
CA GLY A 23 15.03 -19.71 9.31
C GLY A 23 14.20 -20.99 9.37
N ARG A 24 12.87 -20.87 9.49
CA ARG A 24 11.96 -22.02 9.50
C ARG A 24 11.27 -22.23 8.16
N GLY A 25 11.75 -21.57 7.12
CA GLY A 25 11.26 -21.78 5.77
C GLY A 25 9.97 -21.04 5.41
N LYS A 26 9.51 -20.11 6.25
CA LYS A 26 8.35 -19.27 5.93
C LYS A 26 8.80 -18.09 5.10
N THR A 27 8.03 -17.75 4.08
CA THR A 27 8.32 -16.60 3.24
C THR A 27 7.43 -15.43 3.64
N LEU A 28 8.06 -14.35 4.07
CA LEU A 28 7.39 -13.07 4.32
C LEU A 28 7.45 -12.25 3.05
N CYS A 29 6.34 -11.60 2.70
CA CYS A 29 6.25 -10.78 1.50
C CYS A 29 5.68 -9.42 1.86
N TRP A 30 6.43 -8.37 1.52
CA TRP A 30 5.97 -6.98 1.66
C TRP A 30 5.75 -6.41 0.27
N CYS A 31 4.75 -5.56 0.15
CA CYS A 31 4.55 -4.76 -1.04
C CYS A 31 4.97 -3.33 -0.76
N VAL A 32 5.79 -2.77 -1.62
CA VAL A 32 6.20 -1.37 -1.55
C VAL A 32 5.56 -0.65 -2.72
N ILE A 33 4.76 0.38 -2.44
CA ILE A 33 4.13 1.20 -3.46
C ILE A 33 4.83 2.56 -3.47
N GLU A 34 5.53 2.85 -4.56
CA GLU A 34 6.17 4.14 -4.76
C GLU A 34 5.25 5.08 -5.49
N LEU A 35 5.14 6.30 -4.98
CA LEU A 35 4.30 7.32 -5.57
C LEU A 35 5.12 8.23 -6.49
N LYS A 36 4.45 8.91 -7.39
CA LYS A 36 5.09 9.79 -8.38
C LYS A 36 5.84 10.96 -7.75
N ASN A 37 5.47 11.34 -6.53
CA ASN A 37 6.17 12.39 -5.81
C ASN A 37 7.41 11.89 -5.05
N GLY A 38 7.74 10.60 -5.16
CA GLY A 38 8.89 10.00 -4.49
C GLY A 38 8.61 9.40 -3.13
N PHE A 39 7.40 9.57 -2.61
CA PHE A 39 7.03 8.96 -1.34
C PHE A 39 6.73 7.48 -1.56
N ALA A 40 6.97 6.66 -0.55
CA ALA A 40 6.70 5.23 -0.63
C ALA A 40 5.91 4.77 0.59
N VAL A 41 5.02 3.81 0.37
CA VAL A 41 4.25 3.20 1.45
C VAL A 41 4.42 1.68 1.40
N THR A 42 4.33 1.06 2.55
CA THR A 42 4.30 -0.39 2.65
C THR A 42 3.31 -0.77 3.74
N GLY A 43 2.75 -1.95 3.65
CA GLY A 43 1.82 -2.45 4.65
C GLY A 43 2.39 -3.62 5.41
N LYS A 44 1.54 -4.31 6.16
CA LYS A 44 1.94 -5.50 6.88
C LYS A 44 2.35 -6.59 5.89
N PRO A 45 3.36 -7.39 6.21
CA PRO A 45 3.75 -8.49 5.33
C PRO A 45 2.71 -9.61 5.36
N SER A 46 2.61 -10.32 4.26
CA SER A 46 1.91 -11.58 4.22
C SER A 46 2.90 -12.72 4.50
N ILE A 47 2.37 -13.87 4.89
CA ILE A 47 3.20 -15.04 5.21
C ILE A 47 2.75 -16.20 4.35
N ALA A 48 3.69 -16.76 3.58
CA ALA A 48 3.47 -18.00 2.85
C ALA A 48 4.11 -19.14 3.62
N LEU A 49 3.30 -20.10 4.02
CA LEU A 49 3.79 -21.27 4.75
C LEU A 49 4.43 -22.30 3.85
N ASP A 50 4.09 -22.27 2.56
CA ASP A 50 4.54 -23.21 1.56
C ASP A 50 5.03 -22.40 0.36
N PRO A 51 6.27 -22.64 -0.14
CA PRO A 51 6.84 -21.84 -1.23
C PRO A 51 6.29 -22.20 -2.62
N LYS A 52 5.16 -22.87 -2.71
CA LYS A 52 4.53 -23.14 -4.00
C LYS A 52 4.14 -21.84 -4.70
N ALA A 53 4.23 -21.83 -6.02
CA ALA A 53 3.96 -20.63 -6.82
C ALA A 53 2.58 -20.04 -6.56
N GLU A 54 1.56 -20.89 -6.40
CA GLU A 54 0.20 -20.44 -6.10
C GLU A 54 0.13 -19.66 -4.79
N ASN A 55 0.79 -20.17 -3.75
CA ASN A 55 0.81 -19.54 -2.44
C ASN A 55 1.60 -18.23 -2.48
N LEU A 56 2.63 -18.14 -3.30
CA LEU A 56 3.39 -16.91 -3.47
C LEU A 56 2.56 -15.83 -4.16
N LEU A 57 1.76 -16.20 -5.17
CA LEU A 57 0.87 -15.24 -5.82
C LEU A 57 -0.19 -14.71 -4.87
N ILE A 58 -0.79 -15.58 -4.06
CA ILE A 58 -1.77 -15.19 -3.06
C ILE A 58 -1.11 -14.27 -2.03
N SER A 59 0.11 -14.61 -1.62
CA SER A 59 0.88 -13.83 -0.65
C SER A 59 1.17 -12.44 -1.18
N GLU A 60 1.54 -12.32 -2.46
CA GLU A 60 1.77 -11.02 -3.10
C GLU A 60 0.49 -10.20 -3.16
N GLN A 61 -0.64 -10.83 -3.47
CA GLN A 61 -1.92 -10.14 -3.51
C GLN A 61 -2.31 -9.58 -2.14
N ILE A 62 -2.12 -10.38 -1.09
CA ILE A 62 -2.39 -9.95 0.28
C ILE A 62 -1.46 -8.80 0.67
N ALA A 63 -0.18 -8.91 0.35
CA ALA A 63 0.79 -7.86 0.63
C ALA A 63 0.43 -6.57 -0.08
N TYR A 64 0.01 -6.66 -1.35
CA TYR A 64 -0.44 -5.50 -2.12
C TYR A 64 -1.65 -4.85 -1.47
N ASN A 65 -2.65 -5.65 -1.09
CA ASN A 65 -3.85 -5.13 -0.45
C ASN A 65 -3.52 -4.41 0.85
N ASN A 66 -2.59 -4.96 1.65
CA ASN A 66 -2.17 -4.33 2.90
C ASN A 66 -1.48 -2.97 2.65
N ALA A 67 -0.60 -2.91 1.65
CA ALA A 67 0.06 -1.66 1.29
C ALA A 67 -0.92 -0.64 0.73
N TYR A 68 -1.86 -1.09 -0.09
CA TYR A 68 -2.89 -0.23 -0.68
C TYR A 68 -3.79 0.39 0.40
N GLU A 69 -4.11 -0.37 1.45
CA GLU A 69 -4.89 0.17 2.57
C GLU A 69 -4.14 1.28 3.30
N GLU A 70 -2.82 1.14 3.44
CA GLU A 70 -2.02 2.22 4.02
C GLU A 70 -2.04 3.47 3.14
N LEU A 71 -1.98 3.29 1.82
CA LEU A 71 -2.06 4.41 0.89
C LEU A 71 -3.42 5.09 0.96
N ARG A 72 -4.50 4.31 1.03
CA ARG A 72 -5.85 4.87 1.16
C ARG A 72 -6.01 5.68 2.45
N ALA A 73 -5.48 5.17 3.55
CA ALA A 73 -5.53 5.88 4.83
C ALA A 73 -4.77 7.20 4.76
N LEU A 74 -3.59 7.20 4.14
CA LEU A 74 -2.79 8.40 3.98
C LEU A 74 -3.49 9.43 3.10
N GLU A 75 -4.06 9.00 1.98
CA GLU A 75 -4.78 9.89 1.07
C GLU A 75 -6.04 10.46 1.73
N GLY A 76 -6.73 9.64 2.54
CA GLY A 76 -7.88 10.10 3.30
C GLY A 76 -7.50 11.17 4.30
N TYR A 77 -6.39 10.97 5.00
CA TYR A 77 -5.88 11.96 5.94
C TYR A 77 -5.52 13.27 5.24
N LEU A 78 -4.81 13.18 4.11
CA LEU A 78 -4.43 14.36 3.33
C LEU A 78 -5.65 15.12 2.83
N LEU A 79 -6.67 14.41 2.37
CA LEU A 79 -7.91 15.05 1.93
C LEU A 79 -8.59 15.77 3.08
N THR A 80 -8.64 15.17 4.25
CA THR A 80 -9.23 15.78 5.45
C THR A 80 -8.48 17.04 5.84
N GLU A 81 -7.15 17.01 5.84
CA GLU A 81 -6.33 18.19 6.14
C GLU A 81 -6.55 19.30 5.12
N LYS A 82 -6.60 18.95 3.85
CA LYS A 82 -6.83 19.91 2.79
C LYS A 82 -8.19 20.58 2.94
N ASN A 83 -9.23 19.79 3.19
CA ASN A 83 -10.58 20.32 3.38
C ASN A 83 -10.65 21.25 4.61
N GLN A 84 -9.96 20.89 5.68
CA GLN A 84 -9.92 21.72 6.88
C GLN A 84 -9.24 23.06 6.62
N LEU A 85 -8.12 23.05 5.89
CA LEU A 85 -7.40 24.28 5.54
C LEU A 85 -8.24 25.17 4.64
N GLU A 86 -8.93 24.61 3.67
CA GLU A 86 -9.80 25.35 2.76
C GLU A 86 -10.97 25.96 3.54
N HIS A 87 -11.53 25.23 4.49
CA HIS A 87 -12.65 25.71 5.32
C HIS A 87 -12.18 26.87 6.20
N ASP A 88 -11.03 26.72 6.86
CA ASP A 88 -10.48 27.77 7.72
C ASP A 88 -10.12 29.01 6.90
N GLY A 89 -9.62 28.82 5.68
CA GLY A 89 -9.26 29.92 4.81
C GLY A 89 -10.46 30.67 4.25
N ALA A 90 -11.66 30.07 4.29
CA ALA A 90 -12.88 30.70 3.81
C ALA A 90 -13.44 31.71 4.81
N GLU A 91 -12.98 31.69 6.03
CA GLU A 91 -13.38 32.64 7.05
C GLU A 91 -12.54 33.91 6.97
#